data_d3f7a5ceb7741ac2667b28d0f920eb94
#
_entry.id   d3f7a5ceb7741ac2667b28d0f920eb94
#
_cell.length_a   1.000
_cell.length_b   1.000
_cell.length_c   1.000
_cell.angle_alpha   90.00
_cell.angle_beta   90.00
_cell.angle_gamma   90.00
#
_symmetry.space_group_name_H-M   'P 1'
#
loop_
_entity.id
_entity.type
_entity.pdbx_description
1 polymer ?
#
loop_
_entity_poly.entity_id
_entity_poly.type
_entity_poly.pdbx_seq_one_letter_code
_entity_poly.pdbx_strand_id
1 'polypeptide(L)'
;MTGAFIVFEGLDGSGTSTQAARLRDHFQRLETPVSLTAEPTGGPIGQHIRSAFSGRLRFSSDPAIFDRQLAYLFAADRYDHLNNDFDGVLGKLATGTTVISTRYFFSSYAYHCTTDEDFESVKTLNSAFPDPDYTIYVDVPVEISLQRLSKRSSLETYENEQKLRKVKENYSRIFSEYKGRLLTVDGTRTEAEIHQAIVDFVTT
;
A
#
# COMPACT_ATOMS: atom_id res chain seq x y z
N MET A 1 -6.82 18.36 17.57
CA MET A 1 -7.27 17.84 16.25
C MET A 1 -6.62 16.48 16.08
N THR A 2 -7.31 15.50 15.58
CA THR A 2 -6.73 14.19 15.21
C THR A 2 -5.88 14.34 13.96
N GLY A 3 -4.80 13.57 13.83
CA GLY A 3 -4.01 13.51 12.60
C GLY A 3 -4.81 12.84 11.46
N ALA A 4 -4.39 13.01 10.21
CA ALA A 4 -4.98 12.36 9.06
C ALA A 4 -4.24 11.06 8.71
N PHE A 5 -4.99 10.01 8.32
CA PHE A 5 -4.43 8.78 7.78
C PHE A 5 -4.48 8.79 6.26
N ILE A 6 -3.30 8.86 5.63
CA ILE A 6 -3.14 8.98 4.18
C ILE A 6 -2.46 7.72 3.65
N VAL A 7 -3.09 7.08 2.67
CA VAL A 7 -2.59 5.81 2.10
C VAL A 7 -2.25 5.97 0.63
N PHE A 8 -1.08 5.48 0.25
CA PHE A 8 -0.63 5.41 -1.13
C PHE A 8 -0.70 3.99 -1.65
N GLU A 9 -1.34 3.80 -2.79
CA GLU A 9 -1.53 2.52 -3.47
C GLU A 9 -1.09 2.59 -4.93
N GLY A 10 -0.74 1.45 -5.49
CA GLY A 10 -0.33 1.33 -6.89
C GLY A 10 0.48 0.07 -7.16
N LEU A 11 0.82 -0.15 -8.42
CA LEU A 11 1.72 -1.23 -8.81
C LEU A 11 3.13 -1.02 -8.23
N ASP A 12 3.89 -2.09 -8.10
CA ASP A 12 5.31 -1.98 -7.81
C ASP A 12 5.99 -1.16 -8.91
N GLY A 13 6.85 -0.22 -8.53
CA GLY A 13 7.46 0.71 -9.50
C GLY A 13 6.56 1.87 -9.94
N SER A 14 5.32 1.99 -9.46
CA SER A 14 4.44 3.13 -9.81
C SER A 14 4.94 4.49 -9.32
N GLY A 15 5.75 4.52 -8.26
CA GLY A 15 6.26 5.75 -7.65
C GLY A 15 5.59 6.13 -6.33
N THR A 16 4.77 5.26 -5.76
CA THR A 16 4.09 5.45 -4.45
C THR A 16 5.05 5.89 -3.35
N SER A 17 6.18 5.19 -3.17
CA SER A 17 7.15 5.51 -2.11
C SER A 17 7.81 6.88 -2.32
N THR A 18 8.08 7.27 -3.56
CA THR A 18 8.63 8.58 -3.90
C THR A 18 7.64 9.69 -3.55
N GLN A 19 6.38 9.53 -3.91
CA GLN A 19 5.35 10.53 -3.65
C GLN A 19 4.99 10.61 -2.15
N ALA A 20 4.95 9.49 -1.46
CA ALA A 20 4.74 9.45 -0.01
C ALA A 20 5.87 10.17 0.74
N ALA A 21 7.13 9.97 0.34
CA ALA A 21 8.27 10.69 0.90
C ALA A 21 8.20 12.20 0.63
N ARG A 22 7.83 12.60 -0.60
CA ARG A 22 7.64 14.03 -0.94
C ARG A 22 6.52 14.68 -0.14
N LEU A 23 5.41 13.97 0.09
CA LEU A 23 4.31 14.48 0.90
C LEU A 23 4.72 14.63 2.37
N ARG A 24 5.46 13.67 2.94
CA ARG A 24 6.06 13.79 4.26
C ARG A 24 6.94 15.05 4.34
N ASP A 25 7.84 15.25 3.39
CA ASP A 25 8.76 16.38 3.36
C ASP A 25 8.00 17.72 3.21
N HIS A 26 6.86 17.71 2.50
CA HIS A 26 5.97 18.86 2.42
C HIS A 26 5.39 19.22 3.78
N PHE A 27 4.80 18.26 4.52
CA PHE A 27 4.27 18.48 5.86
C PHE A 27 5.34 18.89 6.86
N GLN A 28 6.55 18.31 6.79
CA GLN A 28 7.67 18.69 7.64
C GLN A 28 8.09 20.16 7.44
N ARG A 29 8.12 20.64 6.20
CA ARG A 29 8.39 22.07 5.91
C ARG A 29 7.33 23.02 6.46
N LEU A 30 6.10 22.53 6.64
CA LEU A 30 5.00 23.26 7.27
C LEU A 30 4.94 23.05 8.79
N GLU A 31 5.96 22.41 9.36
CA GLU A 31 6.03 22.08 10.80
C GLU A 31 4.82 21.25 11.28
N THR A 32 4.15 20.56 10.36
CA THR A 32 3.02 19.68 10.70
C THR A 32 3.56 18.32 11.15
N PRO A 33 3.14 17.81 12.32
CA PRO A 33 3.55 16.48 12.78
C PRO A 33 3.16 15.40 11.77
N VAL A 34 4.14 14.66 11.28
CA VAL A 34 3.92 13.64 10.24
C VAL A 34 4.83 12.43 10.45
N SER A 35 4.29 11.25 10.23
CA SER A 35 5.01 9.97 10.24
C SER A 35 4.82 9.25 8.91
N LEU A 36 5.91 8.73 8.33
CA LEU A 36 5.87 7.90 7.13
C LEU A 36 6.12 6.45 7.52
N THR A 37 5.26 5.56 7.03
CA THR A 37 5.31 4.12 7.26
C THR A 37 4.99 3.34 5.99
N ALA A 38 5.01 2.01 6.07
CA ALA A 38 4.73 1.13 4.92
C ALA A 38 4.25 -0.24 5.39
N GLU A 39 3.50 -0.92 4.55
CA GLU A 39 3.22 -2.36 4.67
C GLU A 39 3.88 -3.14 3.51
N PRO A 40 4.54 -4.31 3.80
CA PRO A 40 4.72 -4.87 5.13
C PRO A 40 5.62 -3.99 6.00
N THR A 41 5.37 -3.99 7.33
CA THR A 41 6.09 -3.14 8.27
C THR A 41 7.55 -3.58 8.49
N GLY A 42 8.32 -2.76 9.19
CA GLY A 42 9.62 -3.15 9.73
C GLY A 42 9.55 -4.05 10.97
N GLY A 43 8.35 -4.28 11.51
CA GLY A 43 8.11 -5.10 12.69
C GLY A 43 8.32 -6.61 12.47
N PRO A 44 8.22 -7.43 13.51
CA PRO A 44 8.50 -8.87 13.42
C PRO A 44 7.67 -9.59 12.36
N ILE A 45 6.37 -9.28 12.25
CA ILE A 45 5.47 -9.92 11.28
C ILE A 45 5.84 -9.49 9.86
N GLY A 46 6.05 -8.19 9.64
CA GLY A 46 6.48 -7.66 8.35
C GLY A 46 7.83 -8.22 7.88
N GLN A 47 8.75 -8.51 8.81
CA GLN A 47 10.01 -9.18 8.48
C GLN A 47 9.81 -10.63 7.99
N HIS A 48 8.82 -11.37 8.52
CA HIS A 48 8.47 -12.69 7.99
C HIS A 48 7.94 -12.60 6.55
N ILE A 49 7.08 -11.61 6.25
CA ILE A 49 6.59 -11.35 4.89
C ILE A 49 7.76 -11.03 3.95
N ARG A 50 8.68 -10.15 4.35
CA ARG A 50 9.88 -9.82 3.54
C ARG A 50 10.79 -11.04 3.34
N SER A 51 10.89 -11.91 4.34
CA SER A 51 11.65 -13.15 4.23
C SER A 51 10.99 -14.14 3.25
N ALA A 52 9.65 -14.16 3.19
CA ALA A 52 8.93 -14.94 2.19
C ALA A 52 9.16 -14.40 0.78
N PHE A 53 9.10 -13.09 0.57
CA PHE A 53 9.36 -12.47 -0.74
C PHE A 53 10.80 -12.69 -1.22
N SER A 54 11.78 -12.63 -0.32
CA SER A 54 13.18 -12.90 -0.66
C SER A 54 13.50 -14.40 -0.83
N GLY A 55 12.51 -15.29 -0.74
CA GLY A 55 12.68 -16.74 -0.86
C GLY A 55 13.41 -17.42 0.31
N ARG A 56 13.71 -16.67 1.39
CA ARG A 56 14.36 -17.21 2.60
C ARG A 56 13.38 -17.99 3.48
N LEU A 57 12.08 -17.72 3.35
CA LEU A 57 11.01 -18.41 4.05
C LEU A 57 9.98 -18.86 3.02
N ARG A 58 9.72 -20.17 2.97
CA ARG A 58 8.73 -20.75 2.07
C ARG A 58 7.70 -21.50 2.89
N PHE A 59 6.45 -21.01 2.88
CA PHE A 59 5.36 -21.63 3.60
C PHE A 59 4.73 -22.80 2.83
N SER A 60 4.52 -22.63 1.51
CA SER A 60 3.98 -23.65 0.63
C SER A 60 4.64 -23.61 -0.74
N SER A 61 4.67 -24.77 -1.41
CA SER A 61 5.06 -24.84 -2.85
C SER A 61 3.89 -24.60 -3.78
N ASP A 62 2.65 -24.68 -3.28
CA ASP A 62 1.44 -24.35 -4.01
C ASP A 62 1.24 -22.82 -4.01
N PRO A 63 1.20 -22.17 -5.19
CA PRO A 63 1.07 -20.71 -5.27
C PRO A 63 -0.21 -20.18 -4.63
N ALA A 64 -1.34 -20.86 -4.76
CA ALA A 64 -2.61 -20.42 -4.22
C ALA A 64 -2.62 -20.50 -2.69
N ILE A 65 -2.04 -21.56 -2.12
CA ILE A 65 -1.88 -21.69 -0.67
C ILE A 65 -0.90 -20.62 -0.17
N PHE A 66 0.18 -20.38 -0.89
CA PHE A 66 1.17 -19.37 -0.52
C PHE A 66 0.58 -17.95 -0.52
N ASP A 67 -0.17 -17.57 -1.56
CA ASP A 67 -0.84 -16.26 -1.64
C ASP A 67 -1.87 -16.09 -0.50
N ARG A 68 -2.61 -17.15 -0.14
CA ARG A 68 -3.54 -17.12 1.00
C ARG A 68 -2.82 -16.98 2.34
N GLN A 69 -1.70 -17.68 2.52
CA GLN A 69 -0.87 -17.52 3.72
C GLN A 69 -0.33 -16.09 3.86
N LEU A 70 0.11 -15.50 2.75
CA LEU A 70 0.53 -14.09 2.75
C LEU A 70 -0.61 -13.15 3.12
N ALA A 71 -1.84 -13.37 2.63
CA ALA A 71 -2.99 -12.55 2.99
C ALA A 71 -3.24 -12.53 4.52
N TYR A 72 -3.13 -13.68 5.19
CA TYR A 72 -3.22 -13.76 6.66
C TYR A 72 -2.07 -13.03 7.36
N LEU A 73 -0.85 -13.17 6.88
CA LEU A 73 0.32 -12.48 7.45
C LEU A 73 0.20 -10.97 7.29
N PHE A 74 -0.25 -10.49 6.12
CA PHE A 74 -0.49 -9.06 5.91
C PHE A 74 -1.59 -8.51 6.81
N ALA A 75 -2.65 -9.27 7.07
CA ALA A 75 -3.68 -8.85 8.01
C ALA A 75 -3.14 -8.77 9.45
N ALA A 76 -2.31 -9.73 9.86
CA ALA A 76 -1.67 -9.72 11.17
C ALA A 76 -0.66 -8.57 11.32
N ASP A 77 0.17 -8.32 10.28
CA ASP A 77 1.11 -7.19 10.22
C ASP A 77 0.37 -5.85 10.31
N ARG A 78 -0.75 -5.72 9.60
CA ARG A 78 -1.63 -4.54 9.62
C ARG A 78 -2.26 -4.32 10.97
N TYR A 79 -2.71 -5.38 11.63
CA TYR A 79 -3.27 -5.27 12.97
C TYR A 79 -2.24 -4.72 13.95
N ASP A 80 -1.02 -5.25 13.94
CA ASP A 80 0.10 -4.74 14.73
C ASP A 80 0.45 -3.30 14.34
N HIS A 81 0.60 -3.01 13.05
CA HIS A 81 0.87 -1.68 12.51
C HIS A 81 -0.11 -0.61 12.99
N LEU A 82 -1.38 -0.96 13.10
CA LEU A 82 -2.41 -0.03 13.57
C LEU A 82 -2.40 0.16 15.09
N ASN A 83 -2.19 -0.92 15.85
CA ASN A 83 -2.57 -0.97 17.27
C ASN A 83 -1.40 -1.11 18.24
N ASN A 84 -0.14 -1.31 17.80
CA ASN A 84 0.94 -1.51 18.76
C ASN A 84 1.20 -0.24 19.60
N ASP A 85 1.65 -0.44 20.86
CA ASP A 85 1.80 0.63 21.85
C ASP A 85 2.99 1.56 21.59
N PHE A 86 3.95 1.17 20.73
CA PHE A 86 5.20 1.91 20.53
C PHE A 86 5.10 2.93 19.39
N ASP A 87 4.59 2.49 18.24
CA ASP A 87 4.58 3.29 17.02
C ASP A 87 3.31 3.08 16.16
N GLY A 88 2.28 2.50 16.76
CA GLY A 88 1.01 2.22 16.09
C GLY A 88 0.37 3.45 15.47
N VAL A 89 -0.21 3.24 14.30
CA VAL A 89 -0.85 4.31 13.51
C VAL A 89 -1.93 5.03 14.32
N LEU A 90 -2.83 4.27 14.97
CA LEU A 90 -3.97 4.84 15.70
C LEU A 90 -3.52 5.73 16.88
N GLY A 91 -2.45 5.32 17.58
CA GLY A 91 -1.87 6.13 18.65
C GLY A 91 -1.31 7.46 18.14
N LYS A 92 -0.61 7.46 17.01
CA LYS A 92 -0.09 8.66 16.36
C LYS A 92 -1.21 9.59 15.89
N LEU A 93 -2.24 9.05 15.25
CA LEU A 93 -3.40 9.82 14.81
C LEU A 93 -4.09 10.52 16.01
N ALA A 94 -4.28 9.80 17.12
CA ALA A 94 -4.91 10.32 18.32
C ALA A 94 -4.14 11.50 18.94
N THR A 95 -2.81 11.55 18.76
CA THR A 95 -1.94 12.64 19.23
C THR A 95 -1.79 13.78 18.20
N GLY A 96 -2.53 13.74 17.08
CA GLY A 96 -2.51 14.81 16.07
C GLY A 96 -1.41 14.65 15.02
N THR A 97 -0.71 13.51 14.99
CA THR A 97 0.30 13.23 13.97
C THR A 97 -0.36 12.66 12.73
N THR A 98 -0.18 13.29 11.58
CA THR A 98 -0.57 12.73 10.27
C THR A 98 0.28 11.51 9.96
N VAL A 99 -0.35 10.39 9.57
CA VAL A 99 0.35 9.18 9.19
C VAL A 99 0.18 8.92 7.69
N ILE A 100 1.30 8.79 7.00
CA ILE A 100 1.34 8.42 5.58
C ILE A 100 1.81 6.98 5.50
N SER A 101 0.99 6.09 4.91
CA SER A 101 1.39 4.71 4.65
C SER A 101 1.54 4.44 3.16
N THR A 102 2.62 3.78 2.78
CA THR A 102 2.70 3.14 1.47
C THR A 102 2.18 1.73 1.60
N ARG A 103 1.08 1.47 0.91
CA ARG A 103 0.25 0.27 0.97
C ARG A 103 -0.60 0.15 2.24
N TYR A 104 -1.74 -0.50 2.04
CA TYR A 104 -2.71 -0.83 3.09
C TYR A 104 -3.56 -2.01 2.62
N PHE A 105 -4.78 -2.20 3.14
CA PHE A 105 -5.61 -3.36 2.82
C PHE A 105 -6.01 -3.45 1.33
N PHE A 106 -6.03 -2.36 0.58
CA PHE A 106 -6.28 -2.39 -0.87
C PHE A 106 -5.23 -3.22 -1.61
N SER A 107 -3.97 -3.17 -1.17
CA SER A 107 -2.93 -4.04 -1.69
C SER A 107 -3.24 -5.52 -1.44
N SER A 108 -3.85 -5.88 -0.30
CA SER A 108 -4.25 -7.27 -0.05
C SER A 108 -5.31 -7.74 -1.05
N TYR A 109 -6.31 -6.91 -1.36
CA TYR A 109 -7.29 -7.22 -2.39
C TYR A 109 -6.66 -7.32 -3.79
N ALA A 110 -5.74 -6.41 -4.10
CA ALA A 110 -5.12 -6.37 -5.42
C ALA A 110 -4.19 -7.56 -5.68
N TYR A 111 -3.37 -7.94 -4.71
CA TYR A 111 -2.27 -8.90 -4.88
C TYR A 111 -2.62 -10.33 -4.50
N HIS A 112 -3.61 -10.56 -3.61
CA HIS A 112 -3.92 -11.90 -3.08
C HIS A 112 -5.25 -12.46 -3.57
N CYS A 113 -5.95 -11.79 -4.48
CA CYS A 113 -7.22 -12.23 -5.01
C CYS A 113 -7.11 -12.58 -6.48
N THR A 114 -7.41 -13.84 -6.83
CA THR A 114 -7.51 -14.33 -8.20
C THR A 114 -8.94 -14.66 -8.59
N THR A 115 -9.78 -15.03 -7.64
CA THR A 115 -11.18 -15.38 -7.78
C THR A 115 -12.07 -14.48 -6.95
N ASP A 116 -13.39 -14.51 -7.18
CA ASP A 116 -14.35 -13.80 -6.33
C ASP A 116 -14.40 -14.35 -4.90
N GLU A 117 -14.17 -15.66 -4.73
CA GLU A 117 -14.06 -16.29 -3.41
C GLU A 117 -12.86 -15.73 -2.61
N ASP A 118 -11.72 -15.53 -3.29
CA ASP A 118 -10.57 -14.89 -2.67
C ASP A 118 -10.91 -13.45 -2.22
N PHE A 119 -11.64 -12.69 -3.08
CA PHE A 119 -12.06 -11.33 -2.73
C PHE A 119 -12.91 -11.30 -1.47
N GLU A 120 -13.93 -12.16 -1.35
CA GLU A 120 -14.79 -12.21 -0.16
C GLU A 120 -14.00 -12.65 1.09
N SER A 121 -13.09 -13.60 0.94
CA SER A 121 -12.24 -14.06 2.03
C SER A 121 -11.29 -12.96 2.52
N VAL A 122 -10.59 -12.29 1.61
CA VAL A 122 -9.66 -11.21 1.93
C VAL A 122 -10.41 -9.98 2.46
N LYS A 123 -11.61 -9.69 1.95
CA LYS A 123 -12.47 -8.63 2.46
C LYS A 123 -12.91 -8.88 3.89
N THR A 124 -13.35 -10.12 4.19
CA THR A 124 -13.70 -10.51 5.56
C THR A 124 -12.50 -10.35 6.50
N LEU A 125 -11.32 -10.79 6.08
CA LEU A 125 -10.08 -10.70 6.85
C LEU A 125 -9.68 -9.25 7.18
N ASN A 126 -10.05 -8.30 6.33
CA ASN A 126 -9.69 -6.89 6.46
C ASN A 126 -10.86 -6.00 6.94
N SER A 127 -12.04 -6.55 7.20
CA SER A 127 -13.26 -5.79 7.49
C SER A 127 -13.23 -4.97 8.79
N ALA A 128 -12.34 -5.33 9.71
CA ALA A 128 -12.18 -4.63 10.99
C ALA A 128 -11.23 -3.42 10.91
N PHE A 129 -10.51 -3.24 9.82
CA PHE A 129 -9.56 -2.14 9.68
C PHE A 129 -10.25 -0.85 9.21
N PRO A 130 -9.93 0.32 9.79
CA PRO A 130 -10.55 1.57 9.41
C PRO A 130 -10.18 2.00 7.99
N ASP A 131 -11.11 2.65 7.31
CA ASP A 131 -10.79 3.32 6.06
C ASP A 131 -9.80 4.48 6.31
N PRO A 132 -8.85 4.73 5.40
CA PRO A 132 -8.01 5.92 5.47
C PRO A 132 -8.84 7.19 5.19
N ASP A 133 -8.40 8.32 5.74
CA ASP A 133 -9.00 9.63 5.45
C ASP A 133 -8.79 10.02 3.98
N TYR A 134 -7.63 9.66 3.42
CA TYR A 134 -7.27 9.91 2.02
C TYR A 134 -6.58 8.69 1.42
N THR A 135 -7.03 8.30 0.24
CA THR A 135 -6.40 7.25 -0.58
C THR A 135 -5.86 7.88 -1.86
N ILE A 136 -4.59 7.65 -2.15
CA ILE A 136 -3.93 8.09 -3.38
C ILE A 136 -3.54 6.84 -4.19
N TYR A 137 -4.15 6.66 -5.34
CA TYR A 137 -3.81 5.61 -6.28
C TYR A 137 -2.92 6.17 -7.39
N VAL A 138 -1.66 5.73 -7.42
CA VAL A 138 -0.71 6.11 -8.48
C VAL A 138 -0.83 5.08 -9.61
N ASP A 139 -1.62 5.44 -10.62
CA ASP A 139 -1.88 4.57 -11.76
C ASP A 139 -0.78 4.69 -12.83
N VAL A 140 -0.22 3.56 -13.22
CA VAL A 140 0.75 3.47 -14.32
C VAL A 140 0.41 2.29 -15.24
N PRO A 141 0.73 2.36 -16.54
CA PRO A 141 0.74 1.18 -17.40
C PRO A 141 1.69 0.10 -16.85
N VAL A 142 1.31 -1.16 -17.01
CA VAL A 142 2.12 -2.30 -16.53
C VAL A 142 3.52 -2.28 -17.14
N GLU A 143 3.63 -1.86 -18.40
CA GLU A 143 4.89 -1.75 -19.12
C GLU A 143 5.85 -0.74 -18.47
N ILE A 144 5.32 0.38 -17.98
CA ILE A 144 6.09 1.40 -17.24
C ILE A 144 6.54 0.85 -15.87
N SER A 145 5.65 0.14 -15.18
CA SER A 145 5.97 -0.55 -13.93
C SER A 145 7.14 -1.51 -14.14
N LEU A 146 7.05 -2.43 -15.09
CA LEU A 146 8.11 -3.39 -15.43
C LEU A 146 9.42 -2.71 -15.82
N GLN A 147 9.37 -1.65 -16.66
CA GLN A 147 10.56 -0.88 -17.03
C GLN A 147 11.25 -0.24 -15.82
N ARG A 148 10.48 0.27 -14.84
CA ARG A 148 11.06 0.86 -13.64
C ARG A 148 11.64 -0.21 -12.71
N LEU A 149 11.00 -1.37 -12.61
CA LEU A 149 11.46 -2.50 -11.81
C LEU A 149 12.75 -3.11 -12.38
N SER A 150 12.85 -3.30 -13.69
CA SER A 150 14.05 -3.87 -14.33
C SER A 150 15.33 -3.04 -14.08
N LYS A 151 15.19 -1.76 -13.70
CA LYS A 151 16.33 -0.90 -13.31
C LYS A 151 16.77 -1.10 -11.85
N ARG A 152 15.98 -1.81 -11.05
CA ARG A 152 16.30 -2.15 -9.66
C ARG A 152 16.90 -3.56 -9.63
N SER A 153 17.97 -3.77 -8.87
CA SER A 153 18.82 -4.98 -8.91
C SER A 153 18.22 -6.23 -8.22
N SER A 154 16.94 -6.25 -7.87
CA SER A 154 16.26 -7.40 -7.29
C SER A 154 14.84 -7.50 -7.81
N LEU A 155 14.61 -8.42 -8.75
CA LEU A 155 13.26 -8.88 -9.09
C LEU A 155 12.75 -9.74 -7.93
N GLU A 156 11.80 -9.23 -7.18
CA GLU A 156 11.07 -10.03 -6.21
C GLU A 156 10.10 -10.96 -6.96
N THR A 157 9.82 -12.13 -6.39
CA THR A 157 9.05 -13.24 -7.01
C THR A 157 7.64 -12.86 -7.48
N TYR A 158 7.15 -11.68 -7.09
CA TYR A 158 5.81 -11.17 -7.42
C TYR A 158 5.73 -10.34 -8.71
N GLU A 159 6.84 -10.11 -9.39
CA GLU A 159 6.96 -9.10 -10.44
C GLU A 159 6.86 -9.68 -11.87
N ASN A 160 6.06 -10.73 -12.08
CA ASN A 160 5.82 -11.14 -13.45
C ASN A 160 4.69 -10.30 -14.10
N GLU A 161 4.80 -10.07 -15.39
CA GLU A 161 3.86 -9.23 -16.15
C GLU A 161 2.41 -9.68 -15.97
N GLN A 162 2.13 -10.99 -16.03
CA GLN A 162 0.79 -11.53 -15.92
C GLN A 162 0.17 -11.21 -14.54
N LYS A 163 0.94 -11.34 -13.47
CA LYS A 163 0.48 -10.99 -12.13
C LYS A 163 0.22 -9.48 -12.02
N LEU A 164 1.12 -8.63 -12.53
CA LEU A 164 0.91 -7.17 -12.49
C LEU A 164 -0.32 -6.72 -13.28
N ARG A 165 -0.63 -7.37 -14.43
CA ARG A 165 -1.86 -7.11 -15.17
C ARG A 165 -3.09 -7.44 -14.32
N LYS A 166 -3.08 -8.60 -13.66
CA LYS A 166 -4.17 -9.00 -12.76
C LYS A 166 -4.31 -8.05 -11.57
N VAL A 167 -3.20 -7.65 -10.96
CA VAL A 167 -3.19 -6.67 -9.87
C VAL A 167 -3.79 -5.33 -10.31
N LYS A 168 -3.45 -4.85 -11.51
CA LYS A 168 -4.01 -3.62 -12.07
C LYS A 168 -5.52 -3.73 -12.29
N GLU A 169 -6.00 -4.84 -12.84
CA GLU A 169 -7.43 -5.12 -12.99
C GLU A 169 -8.14 -5.10 -11.63
N ASN A 170 -7.54 -5.75 -10.63
CA ASN A 170 -8.08 -5.76 -9.27
C ASN A 170 -8.15 -4.35 -8.66
N TYR A 171 -7.12 -3.52 -8.79
CA TYR A 171 -7.17 -2.12 -8.36
C TYR A 171 -8.30 -1.34 -9.05
N SER A 172 -8.47 -1.53 -10.36
CA SER A 172 -9.56 -0.90 -11.11
C SER A 172 -10.93 -1.30 -10.57
N ARG A 173 -11.13 -2.59 -10.26
CA ARG A 173 -12.36 -3.11 -9.62
C ARG A 173 -12.57 -2.48 -8.24
N ILE A 174 -11.55 -2.54 -7.36
CA ILE A 174 -11.61 -2.04 -6.00
C ILE A 174 -12.01 -0.56 -5.98
N PHE A 175 -11.29 0.26 -6.76
CA PHE A 175 -11.48 1.70 -6.73
C PHE A 175 -12.71 2.17 -7.50
N SER A 176 -13.29 1.37 -8.41
CA SER A 176 -14.61 1.66 -9.00
C SER A 176 -15.76 1.57 -7.99
N GLU A 177 -15.60 0.76 -6.94
CA GLU A 177 -16.61 0.53 -5.90
C GLU A 177 -16.34 1.32 -4.62
N TYR A 178 -15.11 1.82 -4.42
CA TYR A 178 -14.70 2.51 -3.20
C TYR A 178 -15.41 3.85 -3.04
N LYS A 179 -15.95 4.11 -1.84
CA LYS A 179 -16.73 5.32 -1.53
C LYS A 179 -15.99 6.33 -0.67
N GLY A 180 -14.77 6.01 -0.23
CA GLY A 180 -13.92 6.94 0.52
C GLY A 180 -13.30 8.02 -0.38
N ARG A 181 -12.52 8.89 0.24
CA ARG A 181 -11.81 9.95 -0.50
C ARG A 181 -10.65 9.36 -1.30
N LEU A 182 -10.80 9.29 -2.60
CA LEU A 182 -9.84 8.71 -3.54
C LEU A 182 -9.37 9.76 -4.55
N LEU A 183 -8.05 9.86 -4.70
CA LEU A 183 -7.40 10.53 -5.81
C LEU A 183 -6.67 9.49 -6.68
N THR A 184 -7.05 9.38 -7.94
CA THR A 184 -6.26 8.63 -8.94
C THR A 184 -5.39 9.60 -9.72
N VAL A 185 -4.08 9.37 -9.68
CA VAL A 185 -3.10 10.19 -10.42
C VAL A 185 -2.42 9.38 -11.50
N ASP A 186 -2.22 10.00 -12.66
CA ASP A 186 -1.42 9.43 -13.74
C ASP A 186 0.07 9.44 -13.35
N GLY A 187 0.59 8.28 -12.96
CA GLY A 187 1.97 8.10 -12.53
C GLY A 187 3.00 8.17 -13.68
N THR A 188 2.58 8.47 -14.91
CA THR A 188 3.49 8.75 -16.04
C THR A 188 3.89 10.22 -16.12
N ARG A 189 3.17 11.11 -15.43
CA ARG A 189 3.50 12.53 -15.33
C ARG A 189 4.80 12.75 -14.56
N THR A 190 5.26 13.99 -14.56
CA THR A 190 6.43 14.38 -13.77
C THR A 190 6.16 14.24 -12.27
N GLU A 191 7.20 13.94 -11.51
CA GLU A 191 7.08 13.82 -10.05
C GLU A 191 6.51 15.08 -9.39
N ALA A 192 6.80 16.27 -9.95
CA ALA A 192 6.32 17.55 -9.43
C ALA A 192 4.82 17.73 -9.65
N GLU A 193 4.32 17.42 -10.86
CA GLU A 193 2.89 17.49 -11.17
C GLU A 193 2.07 16.54 -10.32
N ILE A 194 2.55 15.29 -10.16
CA ILE A 194 1.91 14.28 -9.30
C ILE A 194 1.87 14.79 -7.86
N HIS A 195 3.01 15.29 -7.36
CA HIS A 195 3.10 15.81 -6.01
C HIS A 195 2.13 16.98 -5.77
N GLN A 196 2.05 17.93 -6.70
CA GLN A 196 1.14 19.08 -6.58
C GLN A 196 -0.33 18.63 -6.50
N ALA A 197 -0.75 17.71 -7.37
CA ALA A 197 -2.11 17.16 -7.34
C ALA A 197 -2.43 16.45 -6.00
N ILE A 198 -1.44 15.75 -5.42
CA ILE A 198 -1.61 15.10 -4.12
C ILE A 198 -1.74 16.14 -3.00
N VAL A 199 -0.88 17.16 -2.98
CA VAL A 199 -0.95 18.25 -1.98
C VAL A 199 -2.32 18.94 -2.04
N ASP A 200 -2.76 19.33 -3.23
CA ASP A 200 -4.06 19.98 -3.41
C ASP A 200 -5.21 19.12 -2.87
N PHE A 201 -5.16 17.82 -3.09
CA PHE A 201 -6.19 16.88 -2.63
C PHE A 201 -6.24 16.69 -1.12
N VAL A 202 -5.09 16.62 -0.44
CA VAL A 202 -5.05 16.34 1.01
C VAL A 202 -5.17 17.59 1.87
N THR A 203 -5.10 18.78 1.27
CA THR A 203 -5.24 20.08 1.96
C THR A 203 -6.61 20.71 1.76
N THR A 204 -7.49 20.08 0.95
CA THR A 204 -8.91 20.47 0.75
C THR A 204 -9.81 19.76 1.72
#